data_96e0d092a641a7f225571b65a6a17de9
#
_entry.id   96e0d092a641a7f225571b65a6a17de9
#
_cell.length_a   1.000
_cell.length_b   1.000
_cell.length_c   1.000
_cell.angle_alpha   90.00
_cell.angle_beta   90.00
_cell.angle_gamma   90.00
#
_symmetry.space_group_name_H-M   'P 1'
#
loop_
_entity.id
_entity.type
_entity.pdbx_description
1 polymer ?
#
loop_
_entity_poly.entity_id
_entity_poly.type
_entity_poly.pdbx_seq_one_letter_code
_entity_poly.pdbx_strand_id
1 'polypeptide(L)'
;SSSRGLGDVYKRQELFDEDNSRQCSKLFNVTTDWTRVELTFPADTTGTFDDDNARSLTFGIFLHAGSDRTSGTLNSSGFASSTNANRAAGISSFFDSTDRTFFLTGVQLEVGQNPTEFEHEPFERTLLKCQRYFQKIESPGSTANYNAFPYTGLSRTSTIGKVSLGW
;
A
#
# COMPACT_ATOMS: atom_id res chain seq x y z
N SER A 1 -1.58 9.23 39.82
CA SER A 1 -1.25 8.75 38.46
C SER A 1 -2.50 8.88 37.60
N SER A 2 -2.60 9.97 36.82
CA SER A 2 -3.73 10.19 35.93
C SER A 2 -3.41 9.45 34.62
N SER A 3 -4.06 8.32 34.39
CA SER A 3 -4.12 7.75 33.06
C SER A 3 -4.96 8.71 32.20
N ARG A 4 -4.31 9.55 31.41
CA ARG A 4 -4.97 10.21 30.30
C ARG A 4 -5.37 9.12 29.33
N GLY A 5 -6.68 8.83 29.29
CA GLY A 5 -7.22 7.98 28.26
C GLY A 5 -6.78 8.52 26.92
N LEU A 6 -6.11 7.69 26.12
CA LEU A 6 -5.94 7.91 24.71
C LEU A 6 -7.36 7.97 24.15
N GLY A 7 -7.86 9.17 23.89
CA GLY A 7 -9.13 9.33 23.20
C GLY A 7 -9.05 8.56 21.87
N ASP A 8 -10.15 7.94 21.50
CA ASP A 8 -10.28 7.18 20.27
C ASP A 8 -9.64 7.94 19.10
N VAL A 9 -8.54 7.39 18.57
CA VAL A 9 -7.78 8.03 17.50
C VAL A 9 -8.27 7.46 16.17
N TYR A 10 -9.27 8.12 15.60
CA TYR A 10 -9.80 7.75 14.30
C TYR A 10 -8.77 7.97 13.22
N LYS A 11 -8.47 6.90 12.48
CA LYS A 11 -7.66 6.90 11.27
C LYS A 11 -8.52 6.52 10.10
N ARG A 12 -8.03 6.77 8.92
CA ARG A 12 -8.78 6.53 7.69
C ARG A 12 -8.01 5.65 6.74
N GLN A 13 -8.69 4.65 6.23
CA GLN A 13 -8.27 3.85 5.09
C GLN A 13 -8.99 4.33 3.84
N GLU A 14 -8.23 4.53 2.77
CA GLU A 14 -8.72 4.97 1.47
C GLU A 14 -8.35 3.96 0.40
N LEU A 15 -9.30 3.63 -0.45
CA LEU A 15 -9.05 3.08 -1.78
C LEU A 15 -9.26 4.20 -2.79
N PHE A 16 -8.25 4.47 -3.58
CA PHE A 16 -8.27 5.51 -4.60
C PHE A 16 -8.06 4.89 -5.98
N ASP A 17 -9.04 5.08 -6.84
CA ASP A 17 -9.00 4.75 -8.25
C ASP A 17 -8.29 5.90 -8.97
N GLU A 18 -7.06 5.65 -9.43
CA GLU A 18 -6.22 6.65 -10.09
C GLU A 18 -6.69 6.91 -11.53
N ASP A 19 -7.19 5.88 -12.21
CA ASP A 19 -7.61 5.98 -13.61
C ASP A 19 -8.83 6.89 -13.78
N ASN A 20 -9.74 6.83 -12.81
CA ASN A 20 -11.00 7.58 -12.87
C ASN A 20 -11.08 8.71 -11.84
N SER A 21 -10.01 8.94 -11.05
CA SER A 21 -9.99 9.93 -9.97
C SER A 21 -11.17 9.77 -9.00
N ARG A 22 -11.41 8.56 -8.56
CA ARG A 22 -12.52 8.22 -7.66
C ARG A 22 -11.99 7.63 -6.36
N GLN A 23 -12.75 7.77 -5.30
CA GLN A 23 -12.32 7.30 -3.98
C GLN A 23 -13.47 6.75 -3.14
N CYS A 24 -13.17 5.77 -2.31
CA CYS A 24 -14.01 5.32 -1.21
C CYS A 24 -13.15 5.19 0.06
N SER A 25 -13.70 5.55 1.21
CA SER A 25 -12.90 5.61 2.44
C SER A 25 -13.69 5.16 3.65
N LYS A 26 -13.00 4.51 4.58
CA LYS A 26 -13.57 4.05 5.83
C LYS A 26 -12.76 4.58 7.01
N LEU A 27 -13.42 4.93 8.11
CA LEU A 27 -12.76 5.24 9.37
C LEU A 27 -12.52 3.96 10.15
N PHE A 28 -11.42 3.92 10.89
CA PHE A 28 -11.13 2.88 11.87
C PHE A 28 -10.45 3.48 13.09
N ASN A 29 -10.57 2.79 14.22
CA ASN A 29 -9.92 3.20 15.46
C ASN A 29 -8.55 2.55 15.61
N VAL A 30 -7.59 3.33 16.10
CA VAL A 30 -6.31 2.82 16.59
C VAL A 30 -6.37 2.76 18.11
N THR A 31 -6.12 1.60 18.66
CA THR A 31 -6.12 1.31 20.09
C THR A 31 -4.71 1.08 20.62
N THR A 32 -4.54 0.94 21.92
CA THR A 32 -3.26 0.60 22.55
C THR A 32 -2.86 -0.85 22.36
N ASP A 33 -3.82 -1.71 22.05
CA ASP A 33 -3.62 -3.14 21.86
C ASP A 33 -3.67 -3.51 20.38
N TRP A 34 -3.05 -4.63 20.02
CA TRP A 34 -3.19 -5.19 18.68
C TRP A 34 -4.66 -5.49 18.39
N THR A 35 -5.20 -4.83 17.40
CA THR A 35 -6.60 -4.98 17.00
C THR A 35 -6.69 -5.29 15.53
N ARG A 36 -7.44 -6.32 15.17
CA ARG A 36 -7.79 -6.60 13.79
C ARG A 36 -8.84 -5.61 13.32
N VAL A 37 -8.54 -4.95 12.21
CA VAL A 37 -9.45 -4.00 11.55
C VAL A 37 -9.94 -4.63 10.25
N GLU A 38 -11.25 -4.82 10.14
CA GLU A 38 -11.89 -5.36 8.96
C GLU A 38 -12.76 -4.28 8.30
N LEU A 39 -12.49 -3.99 7.04
CA LEU A 39 -13.18 -2.96 6.29
C LEU A 39 -13.61 -3.50 4.94
N THR A 40 -14.91 -3.41 4.64
CA THR A 40 -15.45 -3.79 3.34
C THR A 40 -15.74 -2.54 2.52
N PHE A 41 -15.17 -2.46 1.33
CA PHE A 41 -15.41 -1.39 0.37
C PHE A 41 -16.35 -1.91 -0.71
N PRO A 42 -17.41 -1.19 -1.06
CA PRO A 42 -18.24 -1.58 -2.22
C PRO A 42 -17.40 -1.46 -3.49
N ALA A 43 -17.77 -2.24 -4.51
CA ALA A 43 -17.14 -2.15 -5.81
C ALA A 43 -17.39 -0.77 -6.45
N ASP A 44 -16.44 -0.25 -7.21
CA ASP A 44 -16.69 0.87 -8.11
C ASP A 44 -17.42 0.34 -9.35
N THR A 45 -18.68 0.72 -9.50
CA THR A 45 -19.51 0.33 -10.66
C THR A 45 -19.53 1.38 -11.77
N THR A 46 -18.81 2.48 -11.58
CA THR A 46 -18.76 3.61 -12.50
C THR A 46 -17.40 3.76 -13.16
N GLY A 47 -16.33 3.58 -12.37
CA GLY A 47 -14.97 3.59 -12.86
C GLY A 47 -14.57 2.26 -13.48
N THR A 48 -13.77 2.30 -14.54
CA THR A 48 -13.13 1.12 -15.16
C THR A 48 -11.64 1.28 -15.07
N PHE A 49 -10.94 0.29 -14.54
CA PHE A 49 -9.49 0.26 -14.62
C PHE A 49 -9.05 0.00 -16.05
N ASP A 50 -8.02 0.70 -16.50
CA ASP A 50 -7.41 0.47 -17.80
C ASP A 50 -6.34 -0.63 -17.74
N ASP A 51 -5.80 -1.02 -18.90
CA ASP A 51 -4.82 -2.09 -19.05
C ASP A 51 -3.46 -1.51 -19.43
N ASP A 52 -3.06 -0.42 -18.81
CA ASP A 52 -1.75 0.15 -19.00
C ASP A 52 -0.75 -0.29 -17.91
N ASN A 53 0.48 0.24 -17.94
CA ASN A 53 1.48 -0.03 -16.91
C ASN A 53 1.49 1.01 -15.77
N ALA A 54 0.51 1.91 -15.74
CA ALA A 54 0.37 2.89 -14.68
C ALA A 54 -0.28 2.28 -13.42
N ARG A 55 -0.41 3.06 -12.41
CA ARG A 55 -1.04 2.65 -11.15
C ARG A 55 -2.54 2.90 -11.23
N SER A 56 -3.35 1.84 -11.23
CA SER A 56 -4.82 1.95 -11.27
C SER A 56 -5.45 2.09 -9.88
N LEU A 57 -4.92 1.41 -8.86
CA LEU A 57 -5.49 1.45 -7.51
C LEU A 57 -4.42 1.79 -6.46
N THR A 58 -4.76 2.73 -5.59
CA THR A 58 -3.93 3.07 -4.42
C THR A 58 -4.68 2.72 -3.14
N PHE A 59 -3.99 1.99 -2.27
CA PHE A 59 -4.39 1.78 -0.89
C PHE A 59 -3.63 2.77 0.00
N GLY A 60 -4.35 3.60 0.75
CA GLY A 60 -3.77 4.63 1.60
C GLY A 60 -4.30 4.61 3.03
N ILE A 61 -3.45 4.99 3.97
CA ILE A 61 -3.84 5.21 5.37
C ILE A 61 -3.48 6.64 5.75
N PHE A 62 -4.49 7.43 6.13
CA PHE A 62 -4.28 8.78 6.64
C PHE A 62 -4.11 8.75 8.16
N LEU A 63 -2.93 9.11 8.64
CA LEU A 63 -2.65 9.30 10.06
C LEU A 63 -2.88 10.74 10.51
N HIS A 64 -2.77 11.69 9.57
CA HIS A 64 -3.02 13.11 9.76
C HIS A 64 -3.35 13.76 8.42
N ALA A 65 -4.17 14.80 8.46
CA ALA A 65 -4.38 15.69 7.33
C ALA A 65 -4.85 17.07 7.82
N GLY A 66 -4.53 18.12 7.05
CA GLY A 66 -5.00 19.48 7.28
C GLY A 66 -6.43 19.69 6.76
N SER A 67 -6.94 20.91 6.96
CA SER A 67 -8.31 21.31 6.62
C SER A 67 -8.66 21.11 5.15
N ASP A 68 -7.69 21.20 4.24
CA ASP A 68 -7.89 20.98 2.80
C ASP A 68 -8.40 19.55 2.48
N ARG A 69 -8.19 18.61 3.40
CA ARG A 69 -8.60 17.22 3.23
C ARG A 69 -9.62 16.74 4.26
N THR A 70 -9.93 17.55 5.27
CA THR A 70 -10.81 17.15 6.38
C THR A 70 -12.10 17.95 6.45
N SER A 71 -12.25 19.03 5.68
CA SER A 71 -13.38 19.98 5.79
C SER A 71 -14.66 19.52 5.09
N GLY A 72 -14.61 18.43 4.36
CA GLY A 72 -15.76 17.90 3.60
C GLY A 72 -16.49 16.76 4.30
N THR A 73 -17.14 15.94 3.50
CA THR A 73 -17.92 14.78 3.95
C THR A 73 -17.25 13.48 3.51
N LEU A 74 -17.22 12.50 4.39
CA LEU A 74 -16.63 11.18 4.13
C LEU A 74 -17.40 10.41 3.05
N ASN A 75 -16.72 9.95 2.02
CA ASN A 75 -17.27 9.02 1.03
C ASN A 75 -17.13 7.58 1.52
N SER A 76 -18.05 7.11 2.33
CA SER A 76 -17.96 5.79 2.98
C SER A 76 -18.95 4.76 2.41
N SER A 77 -19.96 5.20 1.67
CA SER A 77 -21.00 4.34 1.12
C SER A 77 -20.69 3.77 -0.27
N GLY A 78 -19.71 4.33 -0.97
CA GLY A 78 -19.30 3.89 -2.31
C GLY A 78 -18.20 4.76 -2.88
N PHE A 79 -17.68 4.36 -4.04
CA PHE A 79 -16.76 5.19 -4.79
C PHE A 79 -17.49 6.43 -5.34
N ALA A 80 -16.89 7.57 -5.18
CA ALA A 80 -17.36 8.84 -5.70
C ALA A 80 -16.19 9.63 -6.28
N SER A 81 -16.48 10.61 -7.14
CA SER A 81 -15.47 11.52 -7.68
C SER A 81 -14.65 12.13 -6.55
N SER A 82 -13.34 12.13 -6.72
CA SER A 82 -12.42 12.60 -5.69
C SER A 82 -12.57 14.10 -5.48
N THR A 83 -12.83 14.47 -4.24
CA THR A 83 -12.79 15.85 -3.76
C THR A 83 -11.82 15.89 -2.58
N ASN A 84 -10.80 16.73 -2.66
CA ASN A 84 -9.76 16.77 -1.64
C ASN A 84 -10.31 16.93 -0.21
N ALA A 85 -11.30 17.80 -0.02
CA ALA A 85 -11.91 18.06 1.27
C ALA A 85 -12.55 16.79 1.92
N ASN A 86 -12.93 15.82 1.11
CA ASN A 86 -13.61 14.59 1.56
C ASN A 86 -12.62 13.47 1.93
N ARG A 87 -11.36 13.58 1.48
CA ARG A 87 -10.40 12.47 1.50
C ARG A 87 -9.95 12.05 2.89
N ALA A 88 -10.02 12.93 3.87
CA ALA A 88 -9.64 12.63 5.25
C ALA A 88 -10.64 13.18 6.28
N ALA A 89 -11.89 13.42 5.88
CA ALA A 89 -12.92 13.91 6.79
C ALA A 89 -13.14 12.94 7.96
N GLY A 90 -13.23 13.47 9.17
CA GLY A 90 -13.51 12.71 10.39
C GLY A 90 -12.29 12.09 11.08
N ILE A 91 -11.07 12.28 10.57
CA ILE A 91 -9.87 11.79 11.27
C ILE A 91 -9.45 12.74 12.40
N SER A 92 -8.86 12.18 13.46
CA SER A 92 -8.08 12.93 14.44
C SER A 92 -6.59 12.85 14.09
N SER A 93 -5.83 13.90 14.46
CA SER A 93 -4.39 13.90 14.24
C SER A 93 -3.71 12.78 15.04
N PHE A 94 -2.76 12.11 14.40
CA PHE A 94 -1.86 11.21 15.13
C PHE A 94 -0.67 11.98 15.72
N PHE A 95 -0.32 13.11 15.10
CA PHE A 95 0.87 13.89 15.43
C PHE A 95 0.61 15.03 16.42
N ASP A 96 -0.47 14.95 17.21
CA ASP A 96 -0.76 15.88 18.31
C ASP A 96 0.01 15.51 19.60
N SER A 97 0.73 14.39 19.62
CA SER A 97 1.63 13.97 20.68
C SER A 97 2.85 13.24 20.10
N THR A 98 4.01 13.53 20.65
CA THR A 98 5.30 12.86 20.30
C THR A 98 5.43 11.47 20.90
N ASP A 99 4.58 11.12 21.86
CA ASP A 99 4.65 9.84 22.58
C ASP A 99 3.87 8.71 21.89
N ARG A 100 3.25 9.01 20.72
CA ARG A 100 2.50 8.03 19.97
C ARG A 100 3.38 7.22 19.05
N THR A 101 3.14 5.93 19.03
CA THR A 101 3.72 4.98 18.06
C THR A 101 2.60 4.31 17.29
N PHE A 102 2.85 4.02 16.01
CA PHE A 102 1.91 3.32 15.14
C PHE A 102 2.57 2.08 14.57
N PHE A 103 1.94 0.95 14.79
CA PHE A 103 2.39 -0.33 14.26
C PHE A 103 1.32 -0.91 13.35
N LEU A 104 1.74 -1.44 12.22
CA LEU A 104 0.87 -2.05 11.22
C LEU A 104 1.48 -3.39 10.79
N THR A 105 0.66 -4.43 10.75
CA THR A 105 1.04 -5.75 10.26
C THR A 105 -0.15 -6.47 9.67
N GLY A 106 0.06 -7.56 8.94
CA GLY A 106 -1.00 -8.41 8.44
C GLY A 106 -1.97 -7.66 7.51
N VAL A 107 -1.47 -6.85 6.58
CA VAL A 107 -2.32 -6.16 5.60
C VAL A 107 -2.70 -7.13 4.50
N GLN A 108 -4.00 -7.33 4.30
CA GLN A 108 -4.56 -8.13 3.22
C GLN A 108 -5.65 -7.33 2.51
N LEU A 109 -5.58 -7.28 1.20
CA LEU A 109 -6.61 -6.71 0.34
C LEU A 109 -7.08 -7.82 -0.60
N GLU A 110 -8.36 -8.11 -0.56
CA GLU A 110 -8.94 -9.21 -1.33
C GLU A 110 -10.27 -8.80 -1.95
N VAL A 111 -10.64 -9.47 -3.03
CA VAL A 111 -11.95 -9.31 -3.66
C VAL A 111 -12.90 -10.33 -3.03
N GLY A 112 -13.96 -9.84 -2.39
CA GLY A 112 -14.95 -10.70 -1.73
C GLY A 112 -16.04 -9.89 -1.06
N GLN A 113 -17.03 -10.58 -0.52
CA GLN A 113 -18.11 -9.93 0.23
C GLN A 113 -17.79 -9.71 1.70
N ASN A 114 -16.93 -10.56 2.24
CA ASN A 114 -16.49 -10.51 3.64
C ASN A 114 -14.99 -10.72 3.72
N PRO A 115 -14.31 -10.07 4.67
CA PRO A 115 -12.90 -10.31 4.91
C PRO A 115 -12.69 -11.75 5.42
N THR A 116 -11.65 -12.41 4.89
CA THR A 116 -11.25 -13.73 5.34
C THR A 116 -10.17 -13.66 6.42
N GLU A 117 -9.82 -14.79 7.01
CA GLU A 117 -8.67 -14.84 7.92
C GLU A 117 -7.39 -14.49 7.16
N PHE A 118 -6.43 -13.86 7.86
CA PHE A 118 -5.17 -13.47 7.24
C PHE A 118 -4.43 -14.72 6.72
N GLU A 119 -4.11 -14.68 5.43
CA GLU A 119 -3.43 -15.79 4.75
C GLU A 119 -1.92 -15.74 5.04
N HIS A 120 -1.47 -16.67 5.88
CA HIS A 120 -0.05 -16.84 6.18
C HIS A 120 0.63 -17.62 5.07
N GLU A 121 1.40 -16.94 4.24
CA GLU A 121 2.15 -17.55 3.16
C GLU A 121 3.64 -17.68 3.54
N PRO A 122 4.32 -18.82 3.26
CA PRO A 122 5.75 -18.93 3.46
C PRO A 122 6.53 -17.90 2.66
N PHE A 123 7.60 -17.35 3.26
CA PHE A 123 8.39 -16.28 2.65
C PHE A 123 8.87 -16.61 1.23
N GLU A 124 9.32 -17.86 1.01
CA GLU A 124 9.83 -18.30 -0.30
C GLU A 124 8.76 -18.18 -1.40
N ARG A 125 7.50 -18.50 -1.05
CA ARG A 125 6.40 -18.41 -2.00
C ARG A 125 6.06 -16.95 -2.33
N THR A 126 6.02 -16.10 -1.31
CA THR A 126 5.84 -14.66 -1.50
C THR A 126 6.97 -14.06 -2.34
N LEU A 127 8.21 -14.46 -2.05
CA LEU A 127 9.38 -14.01 -2.80
C LEU A 127 9.29 -14.40 -4.29
N LEU A 128 8.91 -15.65 -4.60
CA LEU A 128 8.72 -16.09 -5.98
C LEU A 128 7.63 -15.30 -6.71
N LYS A 129 6.52 -15.00 -6.04
CA LYS A 129 5.46 -14.14 -6.59
C LYS A 129 5.98 -12.73 -6.91
N CYS A 130 6.75 -12.14 -5.99
CA CYS A 130 7.34 -10.82 -6.19
C CYS A 130 8.36 -10.80 -7.33
N GLN A 131 9.20 -11.84 -7.42
CA GLN A 131 10.22 -11.97 -8.47
C GLN A 131 9.63 -12.09 -9.88
N ARG A 132 8.38 -12.49 -10.00
CA ARG A 132 7.68 -12.48 -11.30
C ARG A 132 7.53 -11.07 -11.87
N TYR A 133 7.44 -10.05 -11.01
CA TYR A 133 7.22 -8.66 -11.42
C TYR A 133 8.46 -7.79 -11.31
N PHE A 134 9.37 -8.14 -10.39
CA PHE A 134 10.58 -7.38 -10.18
C PHE A 134 11.71 -8.27 -9.66
N GLN A 135 12.85 -8.22 -10.35
CA GLN A 135 14.11 -8.82 -9.91
C GLN A 135 15.22 -7.79 -10.03
N LYS A 136 16.01 -7.64 -8.96
CA LYS A 136 17.23 -6.83 -8.97
C LYS A 136 18.43 -7.73 -8.77
N ILE A 137 19.32 -7.71 -9.73
CA ILE A 137 20.60 -8.44 -9.66
C ILE A 137 21.68 -7.40 -9.47
N GLU A 138 22.34 -7.43 -8.33
CA GLU A 138 23.46 -6.55 -8.00
C GLU A 138 24.73 -7.35 -7.89
N SER A 139 25.81 -6.82 -8.46
CA SER A 139 27.14 -7.34 -8.19
C SER A 139 27.67 -6.70 -6.89
N PRO A 140 28.01 -7.48 -5.87
CA PRO A 140 28.55 -6.91 -4.65
C PRO A 140 29.95 -6.31 -4.90
N GLY A 141 30.03 -4.99 -4.84
CA GLY A 141 31.25 -4.30 -4.50
C GLY A 141 32.40 -4.31 -5.51
N SER A 142 32.13 -4.06 -6.78
CA SER A 142 33.20 -3.75 -7.71
C SER A 142 33.09 -2.32 -8.22
N THR A 143 34.13 -1.51 -8.01
CA THR A 143 34.34 -0.22 -8.67
C THR A 143 34.72 -0.37 -10.14
N ALA A 144 34.83 -1.57 -10.66
CA ALA A 144 35.02 -1.87 -12.06
C ALA A 144 33.68 -2.16 -12.74
N ASN A 145 33.45 -1.58 -13.90
CA ASN A 145 32.23 -1.61 -14.70
C ASN A 145 31.83 -3.01 -15.25
N TYR A 146 32.01 -4.06 -14.47
CA TYR A 146 31.65 -5.41 -14.85
C TYR A 146 30.57 -5.95 -13.92
N ASN A 147 29.33 -5.91 -14.39
CA ASN A 147 28.23 -6.65 -13.77
C ASN A 147 28.45 -8.14 -14.07
N ALA A 148 29.11 -8.84 -13.17
CA ALA A 148 29.25 -10.27 -13.24
C ALA A 148 27.91 -10.90 -12.83
N PHE A 149 27.13 -11.36 -13.77
CA PHE A 149 26.03 -12.26 -13.49
C PHE A 149 26.60 -13.58 -12.93
N PRO A 150 26.03 -14.16 -11.89
CA PRO A 150 26.48 -15.43 -11.32
C PRO A 150 26.20 -16.64 -12.22
N TYR A 151 25.91 -16.42 -13.47
CA TYR A 151 25.78 -17.48 -14.47
C TYR A 151 27.09 -17.61 -15.23
N THR A 152 27.62 -18.81 -15.25
CA THR A 152 28.82 -19.18 -16.00
C THR A 152 28.60 -19.00 -17.50
N GLY A 153 28.74 -17.80 -17.98
CA GLY A 153 28.90 -17.47 -19.38
C GLY A 153 30.38 -17.33 -19.66
N LEU A 154 30.94 -18.18 -20.50
CA LEU A 154 32.32 -17.99 -21.00
C LEU A 154 32.35 -16.74 -21.89
N SER A 155 32.88 -15.64 -21.35
CA SER A 155 33.27 -14.49 -22.16
C SER A 155 34.59 -14.83 -22.87
N ARG A 156 34.59 -14.92 -24.18
CA ARG A 156 35.77 -15.17 -24.99
C ARG A 156 36.53 -13.90 -25.39
N THR A 157 36.00 -12.74 -25.13
CA THR A 157 36.67 -11.45 -25.37
C THR A 157 36.21 -10.38 -24.40
N SER A 158 37.09 -9.47 -24.04
CA SER A 158 36.94 -8.45 -23.01
C SER A 158 35.95 -7.31 -23.32
N THR A 159 35.09 -7.45 -24.33
CA THR A 159 34.42 -6.25 -24.82
C THR A 159 32.91 -6.24 -24.78
N ILE A 160 32.18 -7.32 -24.87
CA ILE A 160 30.71 -7.30 -24.72
C ILE A 160 30.17 -8.71 -24.44
N GLY A 161 29.54 -8.95 -23.30
CA GLY A 161 28.67 -10.11 -23.04
C GLY A 161 27.20 -9.72 -23.25
N LYS A 162 26.51 -10.35 -24.20
CA LYS A 162 25.05 -10.29 -24.27
C LYS A 162 24.47 -11.53 -23.60
N VAL A 163 23.60 -11.32 -22.60
CA VAL A 163 22.75 -12.38 -22.06
C VAL A 163 21.34 -12.06 -22.52
N SER A 164 20.74 -12.94 -23.31
CA SER A 164 19.32 -12.89 -23.62
C SER A 164 18.59 -13.84 -22.67
N LEU A 165 17.68 -13.32 -21.88
CA LEU A 165 16.73 -14.12 -21.14
C LEU A 165 15.55 -14.38 -22.07
N GLY A 166 15.37 -15.64 -22.49
CA GLY A 166 14.16 -16.07 -23.20
C GLY A 166 13.05 -16.32 -22.17
N TRP A 167 11.88 -15.88 -22.50
CA TRP A 167 10.64 -16.13 -21.77
C TRP A 167 9.96 -17.36 -22.35
#